data_99cac86d6fa99e44e4a4971b0aabc8eb
#
_entry.id   99cac86d6fa99e44e4a4971b0aabc8eb
#
_cell.length_a   1.000
_cell.length_b   1.000
_cell.length_c   1.000
_cell.angle_alpha   90.00
_cell.angle_beta   90.00
_cell.angle_gamma   90.00
#
_symmetry.space_group_name_H-M   'P 1'
#
loop_
_entity.id
_entity.type
_entity.pdbx_description
1 polymer ?
#
loop_
_entity_poly.entity_id
_entity_poly.type
_entity_poly.pdbx_seq_one_letter_code
_entity_poly.pdbx_strand_id
1 'polypeptide(L)'
;MNVFNQKMKLAAKCILLTLFLVCFTGIAQHKKAKFKVIAFYTGKNDQAHISFVHEANKWFPKIAEENHFEYDSTSNWDNLNAKFLANYQVVLFLDTRPETPAQREAFQKHMENGGGFIGFHFSAFALNDSSYPQNWDWYHNTFLGSGEYGSNTWRPTSAVLRVENQDPITKNIPKTFKSQPNEWYRWSNDLTKNPDIKILLAIDESSFPLGTGPKAHEIWHSGYYPVVWTNKKYKMMYVNMGHNDIDYEGKTNKTLSYTFENETQNKVILNALLLFGTKKGK
;
A
#
# COMPACT_ATOMS: atom_id res chain seq x y z
N MET A 1 -0.59 -27.17 -71.25
CA MET A 1 0.32 -26.19 -70.61
C MET A 1 -0.34 -25.32 -69.49
N ASN A 2 -1.68 -25.28 -69.40
CA ASN A 2 -2.36 -24.36 -68.44
C ASN A 2 -2.63 -24.93 -67.01
N VAL A 3 -2.73 -26.24 -66.83
CA VAL A 3 -3.09 -26.82 -65.54
C VAL A 3 -1.90 -26.86 -64.56
N PHE A 4 -0.69 -27.05 -65.08
CA PHE A 4 0.51 -27.10 -64.25
C PHE A 4 0.87 -25.73 -63.67
N ASN A 5 0.68 -24.66 -64.44
CA ASN A 5 0.93 -23.29 -63.98
C ASN A 5 -0.12 -22.81 -62.96
N GLN A 6 -1.38 -23.30 -62.99
CA GLN A 6 -2.37 -22.98 -61.96
C GLN A 6 -2.05 -23.66 -60.63
N LYS A 7 -1.59 -24.93 -60.63
CA LYS A 7 -1.23 -25.64 -59.40
C LYS A 7 -0.02 -25.04 -58.72
N MET A 8 0.99 -24.59 -59.50
CA MET A 8 2.17 -23.89 -58.96
C MET A 8 1.81 -22.52 -58.34
N LYS A 9 0.91 -21.76 -58.96
CA LYS A 9 0.41 -20.47 -58.43
C LYS A 9 -0.42 -20.65 -57.14
N LEU A 10 -1.16 -21.74 -57.04
CA LEU A 10 -1.94 -22.06 -55.84
C LEU A 10 -1.05 -22.51 -54.70
N ALA A 11 -0.02 -23.36 -54.96
CA ALA A 11 0.96 -23.77 -53.96
C ALA A 11 1.79 -22.60 -53.45
N ALA A 12 2.21 -21.67 -54.32
CA ALA A 12 2.96 -20.47 -53.91
C ALA A 12 2.08 -19.51 -53.03
N LYS A 13 0.78 -19.39 -53.34
CA LYS A 13 -0.15 -18.62 -52.49
C LYS A 13 -0.39 -19.24 -51.11
N CYS A 14 -0.50 -20.57 -51.04
CA CYS A 14 -0.63 -21.29 -49.76
C CYS A 14 0.64 -21.17 -48.90
N ILE A 15 1.83 -21.24 -49.50
CA ILE A 15 3.10 -21.09 -48.79
C ILE A 15 3.26 -19.63 -48.30
N LEU A 16 2.86 -18.64 -49.06
CA LEU A 16 2.90 -17.23 -48.63
C LEU A 16 1.89 -16.96 -47.50
N LEU A 17 0.72 -17.59 -47.53
CA LEU A 17 -0.30 -17.44 -46.47
C LEU A 17 0.12 -18.11 -45.16
N THR A 18 0.81 -19.27 -45.21
CA THR A 18 1.35 -19.95 -44.03
C THR A 18 2.54 -19.20 -43.44
N LEU A 19 3.40 -18.58 -44.23
CA LEU A 19 4.49 -17.71 -43.74
C LEU A 19 3.95 -16.43 -43.10
N PHE A 20 2.82 -15.87 -43.54
CA PHE A 20 2.20 -14.71 -42.93
C PHE A 20 1.48 -15.06 -41.61
N LEU A 21 0.96 -16.29 -41.43
CA LEU A 21 0.34 -16.73 -40.16
C LEU A 21 1.40 -17.04 -39.08
N VAL A 22 2.61 -17.44 -39.43
CA VAL A 22 3.69 -17.73 -38.49
C VAL A 22 4.35 -16.45 -37.97
N CYS A 23 4.24 -15.34 -38.69
CA CYS A 23 4.78 -14.03 -38.20
C CYS A 23 3.90 -13.32 -37.18
N PHE A 24 2.67 -13.80 -36.90
CA PHE A 24 1.77 -13.19 -35.90
C PHE A 24 1.64 -13.96 -34.59
N THR A 25 2.37 -15.05 -34.40
CA THR A 25 2.60 -15.52 -33.05
C THR A 25 3.71 -14.63 -32.44
N GLY A 26 3.39 -13.35 -32.26
CA GLY A 26 4.17 -12.48 -31.41
C GLY A 26 4.22 -13.16 -30.03
N ILE A 27 5.33 -13.81 -29.73
CA ILE A 27 5.65 -14.21 -28.37
C ILE A 27 5.56 -12.89 -27.60
N ALA A 28 4.45 -12.71 -26.88
CA ALA A 28 4.35 -11.64 -25.90
C ALA A 28 5.51 -11.89 -24.95
N GLN A 29 6.63 -11.22 -25.20
CA GLN A 29 7.80 -11.31 -24.37
C GLN A 29 7.38 -10.70 -23.04
N HIS A 30 6.93 -11.55 -22.11
CA HIS A 30 6.63 -11.12 -20.74
C HIS A 30 7.86 -10.40 -20.23
N LYS A 31 7.80 -9.08 -20.18
CA LYS A 31 8.90 -8.30 -19.61
C LYS A 31 9.11 -8.82 -18.21
N LYS A 32 10.34 -9.27 -17.91
CA LYS A 32 10.69 -9.76 -16.57
C LYS A 32 10.30 -8.71 -15.54
N ALA A 33 9.61 -9.14 -14.50
CA ALA A 33 9.21 -8.25 -13.41
C ALA A 33 10.42 -7.53 -12.83
N LYS A 34 10.25 -6.24 -12.57
CA LYS A 34 11.33 -5.40 -12.04
C LYS A 34 11.64 -5.74 -10.57
N PHE A 35 10.64 -6.12 -9.80
CA PHE A 35 10.69 -6.49 -8.39
C PHE A 35 9.42 -7.25 -7.99
N LYS A 36 9.43 -7.79 -6.77
CA LYS A 36 8.30 -8.51 -6.19
C LYS A 36 7.83 -7.87 -4.89
N VAL A 37 6.53 -7.85 -4.71
CA VAL A 37 5.83 -7.33 -3.52
C VAL A 37 5.06 -8.46 -2.86
N ILE A 38 5.14 -8.56 -1.54
CA ILE A 38 4.30 -9.45 -0.72
C ILE A 38 3.46 -8.66 0.26
N ALA A 39 2.15 -8.91 0.29
CA ALA A 39 1.25 -8.34 1.27
C ALA A 39 0.85 -9.37 2.33
N PHE A 40 0.99 -9.00 3.60
CA PHE A 40 0.51 -9.77 4.75
C PHE A 40 -0.76 -9.12 5.30
N TYR A 41 -1.73 -9.96 5.65
CA TYR A 41 -3.01 -9.53 6.20
C TYR A 41 -3.63 -10.61 7.09
N THR A 42 -4.63 -10.23 7.89
CA THR A 42 -5.50 -11.19 8.60
C THR A 42 -6.87 -11.29 7.96
N GLY A 43 -7.46 -10.19 7.55
CA GLY A 43 -8.82 -10.13 6.99
C GLY A 43 -9.87 -10.63 8.00
N LYS A 44 -9.73 -10.25 9.28
CA LYS A 44 -10.58 -10.71 10.38
C LYS A 44 -11.06 -9.54 11.24
N ASN A 45 -12.08 -9.82 12.05
CA ASN A 45 -12.66 -8.98 13.09
C ASN A 45 -13.45 -7.77 12.57
N ASP A 46 -12.80 -6.71 12.13
CA ASP A 46 -13.43 -5.48 11.69
C ASP A 46 -13.81 -5.53 10.21
N GLN A 47 -15.09 -5.29 9.90
CA GLN A 47 -15.62 -5.38 8.53
C GLN A 47 -14.98 -4.35 7.58
N ALA A 48 -14.62 -3.18 8.08
CA ALA A 48 -13.96 -2.17 7.27
C ALA A 48 -12.54 -2.57 6.91
N HIS A 49 -11.79 -3.16 7.84
CA HIS A 49 -10.46 -3.72 7.57
C HIS A 49 -10.54 -4.92 6.61
N ILE A 50 -11.52 -5.82 6.78
CA ILE A 50 -11.75 -6.94 5.85
C ILE A 50 -12.04 -6.40 4.44
N SER A 51 -12.91 -5.41 4.33
CA SER A 51 -13.25 -4.79 3.06
C SER A 51 -12.04 -4.11 2.41
N PHE A 52 -11.21 -3.42 3.19
CA PHE A 52 -9.95 -2.84 2.72
C PHE A 52 -8.99 -3.90 2.17
N VAL A 53 -8.81 -5.02 2.88
CA VAL A 53 -7.98 -6.15 2.40
C VAL A 53 -8.50 -6.68 1.06
N HIS A 54 -9.81 -6.81 0.90
CA HIS A 54 -10.40 -7.26 -0.36
C HIS A 54 -10.18 -6.25 -1.49
N GLU A 55 -10.34 -4.96 -1.23
CA GLU A 55 -10.09 -3.90 -2.21
C GLU A 55 -8.60 -3.85 -2.60
N ALA A 56 -7.70 -3.90 -1.62
CA ALA A 56 -6.26 -3.94 -1.85
C ALA A 56 -5.85 -5.12 -2.74
N ASN A 57 -6.35 -6.31 -2.45
CA ASN A 57 -6.07 -7.51 -3.24
C ASN A 57 -6.70 -7.52 -4.65
N LYS A 58 -7.56 -6.54 -4.97
CA LYS A 58 -8.01 -6.28 -6.35
C LYS A 58 -7.15 -5.21 -7.02
N TRP A 59 -6.80 -4.17 -6.29
CA TRP A 59 -6.08 -3.02 -6.83
C TRP A 59 -4.59 -3.31 -7.09
N PHE A 60 -3.88 -3.90 -6.12
CA PHE A 60 -2.44 -4.17 -6.26
C PHE A 60 -2.07 -5.07 -7.44
N PRO A 61 -2.77 -6.20 -7.73
CA PRO A 61 -2.49 -6.99 -8.92
C PRO A 61 -2.61 -6.19 -10.22
N LYS A 62 -3.62 -5.33 -10.33
CA LYS A 62 -3.83 -4.48 -11.51
C LYS A 62 -2.65 -3.54 -11.73
N ILE A 63 -2.26 -2.78 -10.70
CA ILE A 63 -1.13 -1.86 -10.84
C ILE A 63 0.21 -2.59 -10.99
N ALA A 64 0.33 -3.82 -10.49
CA ALA A 64 1.51 -4.66 -10.66
C ALA A 64 1.71 -5.01 -12.14
N GLU A 65 0.67 -5.45 -12.83
CA GLU A 65 0.68 -5.69 -14.27
C GLU A 65 1.04 -4.43 -15.06
N GLU A 66 0.37 -3.31 -14.80
CA GLU A 66 0.57 -2.03 -15.48
C GLU A 66 2.00 -1.48 -15.31
N ASN A 67 2.66 -1.77 -14.19
CA ASN A 67 3.98 -1.23 -13.84
C ASN A 67 5.11 -2.26 -13.88
N HIS A 68 4.82 -3.50 -14.30
CA HIS A 68 5.78 -4.58 -14.46
C HIS A 68 6.49 -4.98 -13.16
N PHE A 69 5.74 -5.19 -12.07
CA PHE A 69 6.20 -5.88 -10.89
C PHE A 69 5.27 -7.06 -10.56
N GLU A 70 5.70 -7.98 -9.71
CA GLU A 70 4.88 -9.08 -9.23
C GLU A 70 4.26 -8.72 -7.87
N TYR A 71 3.01 -9.11 -7.66
CA TYR A 71 2.31 -8.95 -6.40
C TYR A 71 1.77 -10.30 -5.93
N ASP A 72 2.14 -10.67 -4.71
CA ASP A 72 1.61 -11.81 -3.98
C ASP A 72 0.98 -11.32 -2.66
N SER A 73 0.05 -12.10 -2.12
CA SER A 73 -0.53 -11.82 -0.81
C SER A 73 -0.77 -13.09 -0.01
N THR A 74 -0.72 -13.00 1.31
CA THR A 74 -0.89 -14.15 2.20
C THR A 74 -1.50 -13.76 3.54
N SER A 75 -2.39 -14.61 4.05
CA SER A 75 -2.86 -14.58 5.43
C SER A 75 -2.08 -15.53 6.35
N ASN A 76 -1.15 -16.30 5.80
CA ASN A 76 -0.27 -17.16 6.57
C ASN A 76 0.96 -16.37 7.04
N TRP A 77 0.96 -15.97 8.29
CA TRP A 77 2.04 -15.21 8.91
C TRP A 77 3.31 -16.05 9.17
N ASP A 78 3.26 -17.38 9.10
CA ASP A 78 4.46 -18.23 9.15
C ASP A 78 5.37 -18.02 7.93
N ASN A 79 4.82 -17.47 6.86
CA ASN A 79 5.61 -17.01 5.70
C ASN A 79 6.47 -15.77 6.02
N LEU A 80 6.22 -15.07 7.13
CA LEU A 80 7.06 -13.94 7.55
C LEU A 80 8.36 -14.47 8.19
N ASN A 81 9.22 -15.02 7.36
CA ASN A 81 10.52 -15.57 7.72
C ASN A 81 11.59 -15.18 6.68
N ALA A 82 12.86 -15.24 7.07
CA ALA A 82 13.96 -14.78 6.23
C ALA A 82 14.04 -15.47 4.85
N LYS A 83 13.77 -16.78 4.80
CA LYS A 83 13.82 -17.57 3.55
C LYS A 83 12.73 -17.13 2.58
N PHE A 84 11.53 -16.90 3.06
CA PHE A 84 10.41 -16.46 2.23
C PHE A 84 10.62 -15.01 1.77
N LEU A 85 10.97 -14.11 2.70
CA LEU A 85 11.17 -12.68 2.43
C LEU A 85 12.34 -12.42 1.47
N ALA A 86 13.31 -13.31 1.36
CA ALA A 86 14.41 -13.19 0.39
C ALA A 86 13.95 -13.11 -1.07
N ASN A 87 12.72 -13.54 -1.37
CA ASN A 87 12.14 -13.48 -2.71
C ASN A 87 11.49 -12.12 -3.05
N TYR A 88 11.31 -11.24 -2.06
CA TYR A 88 10.53 -10.01 -2.21
C TYR A 88 11.36 -8.77 -1.88
N GLN A 89 11.15 -7.71 -2.63
CA GLN A 89 11.80 -6.42 -2.40
C GLN A 89 10.97 -5.51 -1.49
N VAL A 90 9.64 -5.66 -1.52
CA VAL A 90 8.73 -4.83 -0.73
C VAL A 90 7.75 -5.70 0.03
N VAL A 91 7.55 -5.38 1.29
CA VAL A 91 6.55 -6.00 2.18
C VAL A 91 5.44 -4.99 2.45
N LEU A 92 4.19 -5.43 2.37
CA LEU A 92 3.03 -4.63 2.77
C LEU A 92 2.39 -5.26 4.01
N PHE A 93 1.99 -4.42 4.98
CA PHE A 93 1.05 -4.82 6.03
C PHE A 93 -0.27 -4.10 5.78
N LEU A 94 -1.33 -4.88 5.48
CA LEU A 94 -2.61 -4.30 5.10
C LEU A 94 -3.47 -3.94 6.31
N ASP A 95 -3.69 -4.86 7.23
CA ASP A 95 -4.64 -4.70 8.34
C ASP A 95 -4.08 -5.07 9.72
N THR A 96 -2.82 -5.44 9.80
CA THR A 96 -2.17 -5.82 11.05
C THR A 96 -0.65 -5.89 10.89
N ARG A 97 0.06 -6.36 11.90
CA ARG A 97 1.51 -6.57 11.95
C ARG A 97 1.83 -7.86 12.70
N PRO A 98 3.10 -8.37 12.65
CA PRO A 98 3.45 -9.65 13.25
C PRO A 98 3.33 -9.62 14.78
N GLU A 99 2.91 -10.75 15.34
CA GLU A 99 2.73 -10.93 16.78
C GLU A 99 3.88 -11.70 17.43
N THR A 100 4.49 -12.66 16.71
CA THR A 100 5.52 -13.53 17.30
C THR A 100 6.92 -12.92 17.20
N PRO A 101 7.80 -13.18 18.18
CA PRO A 101 9.18 -12.68 18.15
C PRO A 101 9.95 -13.09 16.90
N ALA A 102 9.78 -14.32 16.40
CA ALA A 102 10.47 -14.81 15.22
C ALA A 102 10.06 -14.05 13.94
N GLN A 103 8.76 -13.76 13.79
CA GLN A 103 8.24 -12.96 12.67
C GLN A 103 8.76 -11.52 12.73
N ARG A 104 8.76 -10.92 13.93
CA ARG A 104 9.29 -9.56 14.17
C ARG A 104 10.76 -9.46 13.83
N GLU A 105 11.56 -10.40 14.28
CA GLU A 105 12.99 -10.47 13.96
C GLU A 105 13.23 -10.62 12.45
N ALA A 106 12.49 -11.49 11.79
CA ALA A 106 12.60 -11.70 10.35
C ALA A 106 12.27 -10.42 9.55
N PHE A 107 11.19 -9.71 9.93
CA PHE A 107 10.82 -8.44 9.32
C PHE A 107 11.87 -7.36 9.59
N GLN A 108 12.30 -7.20 10.83
CA GLN A 108 13.31 -6.20 11.19
C GLN A 108 14.60 -6.42 10.40
N LYS A 109 15.12 -7.64 10.33
CA LYS A 109 16.28 -7.99 9.51
C LYS A 109 16.07 -7.70 8.02
N HIS A 110 14.85 -7.96 7.49
CA HIS A 110 14.54 -7.61 6.10
C HIS A 110 14.67 -6.11 5.86
N MET A 111 14.17 -5.28 6.79
CA MET A 111 14.27 -3.83 6.69
C MET A 111 15.71 -3.31 6.86
N GLU A 112 16.45 -3.85 7.81
CA GLU A 112 17.87 -3.53 8.04
C GLU A 112 18.75 -3.89 6.84
N ASN A 113 18.38 -4.92 6.09
CA ASN A 113 19.03 -5.34 4.84
C ASN A 113 18.56 -4.53 3.61
N GLY A 114 17.81 -3.46 3.80
CA GLY A 114 17.40 -2.54 2.74
C GLY A 114 16.14 -2.96 1.98
N GLY A 115 15.34 -3.85 2.54
CA GLY A 115 13.98 -4.15 2.08
C GLY A 115 13.09 -2.91 2.10
N GLY A 116 12.02 -2.92 1.29
CA GLY A 116 11.00 -1.89 1.26
C GLY A 116 9.77 -2.27 2.08
N PHE A 117 9.04 -1.28 2.57
CA PHE A 117 7.83 -1.48 3.36
C PHE A 117 6.77 -0.41 3.13
N ILE A 118 5.50 -0.81 3.06
CA ILE A 118 4.36 0.09 3.21
C ILE A 118 3.38 -0.53 4.22
N GLY A 119 3.06 0.23 5.27
CA GLY A 119 2.05 -0.15 6.26
C GLY A 119 0.81 0.73 6.15
N PHE A 120 -0.37 0.11 6.24
CA PHE A 120 -1.64 0.80 6.14
C PHE A 120 -2.35 0.82 7.50
N HIS A 121 -2.93 1.97 7.81
CA HIS A 121 -3.91 2.20 8.87
C HIS A 121 -3.63 1.40 10.15
N PHE A 122 -4.39 0.34 10.40
CA PHE A 122 -4.30 -0.48 11.62
C PHE A 122 -2.96 -1.21 11.77
N SER A 123 -2.15 -1.30 10.73
CA SER A 123 -0.80 -1.88 10.85
C SER A 123 0.08 -1.14 11.86
N ALA A 124 -0.17 0.15 12.12
CA ALA A 124 0.55 0.95 13.10
C ALA A 124 -0.17 1.05 14.46
N PHE A 125 -1.34 0.44 14.62
CA PHE A 125 -2.13 0.55 15.84
C PHE A 125 -1.39 -0.08 17.03
N ALA A 126 -1.17 0.67 18.10
CA ALA A 126 -0.57 0.22 19.34
C ALA A 126 -1.35 0.77 20.53
N LEU A 127 -1.63 -0.08 21.51
CA LEU A 127 -2.28 0.31 22.75
C LEU A 127 -1.26 0.68 23.83
N ASN A 128 -1.68 1.52 24.77
CA ASN A 128 -0.93 1.81 26.00
C ASN A 128 -0.99 0.61 26.98
N ASP A 129 -0.80 -0.60 26.45
CA ASP A 129 -0.73 -1.82 27.21
C ASP A 129 0.34 -2.72 26.59
N SER A 130 1.43 -2.90 27.32
CA SER A 130 2.55 -3.73 26.87
C SER A 130 2.18 -5.21 26.69
N SER A 131 1.09 -5.67 27.31
CA SER A 131 0.60 -7.05 27.16
C SER A 131 -0.15 -7.28 25.84
N TYR A 132 -0.54 -6.21 25.11
CA TYR A 132 -1.21 -6.34 23.83
C TYR A 132 -0.30 -7.03 22.81
N PRO A 133 -0.66 -8.21 22.29
CA PRO A 133 0.27 -9.05 21.50
C PRO A 133 0.87 -8.36 20.28
N GLN A 134 0.14 -7.41 19.71
CA GLN A 134 0.56 -6.69 18.52
C GLN A 134 1.48 -5.49 18.84
N ASN A 135 1.63 -5.08 20.11
CA ASN A 135 2.57 -4.03 20.47
C ASN A 135 4.02 -4.50 20.26
N TRP A 136 4.81 -3.63 19.65
CA TRP A 136 6.18 -3.94 19.30
C TRP A 136 7.02 -2.65 19.31
N ASP A 137 7.81 -2.44 20.36
CA ASP A 137 8.50 -1.19 20.64
C ASP A 137 9.36 -0.69 19.47
N TRP A 138 10.25 -1.53 18.94
CA TRP A 138 11.08 -1.16 17.78
C TRP A 138 10.22 -0.66 16.61
N TYR A 139 9.13 -1.36 16.31
CA TYR A 139 8.27 -1.02 15.17
C TYR A 139 7.55 0.31 15.35
N HIS A 140 6.95 0.52 16.53
CA HIS A 140 6.15 1.72 16.78
C HIS A 140 7.00 2.96 17.10
N ASN A 141 8.11 2.82 17.86
CA ASN A 141 8.90 3.96 18.31
C ASN A 141 10.10 4.26 17.42
N THR A 142 10.81 3.25 16.91
CA THR A 142 12.02 3.46 16.09
C THR A 142 11.70 3.46 14.59
N PHE A 143 10.96 2.47 14.13
CA PHE A 143 10.72 2.26 12.71
C PHE A 143 9.62 3.18 12.15
N LEU A 144 8.42 3.18 12.73
CA LEU A 144 7.34 4.08 12.38
C LEU A 144 7.48 5.46 13.04
N GLY A 145 7.97 5.51 14.25
CA GLY A 145 8.10 6.74 15.05
C GLY A 145 6.79 7.24 15.67
N SER A 146 5.66 6.60 15.38
CA SER A 146 4.31 7.04 15.78
C SER A 146 4.01 6.86 17.27
N GLY A 147 4.71 5.92 17.94
CA GLY A 147 4.32 5.52 19.29
C GLY A 147 2.96 4.82 19.30
N GLU A 148 2.19 5.07 20.35
CA GLU A 148 0.89 4.47 20.58
C GLU A 148 -0.24 5.19 19.82
N TYR A 149 -1.34 4.49 19.64
CA TYR A 149 -2.60 5.07 19.19
C TYR A 149 -3.15 6.01 20.27
N GLY A 150 -3.42 7.25 19.90
CA GLY A 150 -3.99 8.25 20.80
C GLY A 150 -5.51 8.33 20.72
N SER A 151 -6.04 8.56 19.53
CA SER A 151 -7.48 8.60 19.23
C SER A 151 -7.73 8.54 17.73
N ASN A 152 -9.02 8.48 17.34
CA ASN A 152 -9.45 8.51 15.95
C ASN A 152 -10.69 9.42 15.77
N THR A 153 -11.02 9.75 14.53
CA THR A 153 -12.19 10.56 14.22
C THR A 153 -13.49 9.80 14.36
N TRP A 154 -13.45 8.46 14.45
CA TRP A 154 -14.64 7.60 14.42
C TRP A 154 -15.73 8.11 13.47
N ARG A 155 -16.15 7.31 12.57
CA ARG A 155 -16.73 7.50 11.25
C ARG A 155 -15.76 8.19 10.29
N PRO A 156 -15.57 7.53 9.17
CA PRO A 156 -14.72 8.05 8.12
C PRO A 156 -15.22 9.41 7.62
N THR A 157 -14.28 10.33 7.50
CA THR A 157 -14.53 11.66 6.94
C THR A 157 -13.42 12.04 5.98
N SER A 158 -13.78 12.73 4.88
CA SER A 158 -12.79 13.26 3.95
C SER A 158 -12.04 14.41 4.58
N ALA A 159 -10.76 14.52 4.24
CA ALA A 159 -9.94 15.67 4.58
C ALA A 159 -9.22 16.21 3.34
N VAL A 160 -8.86 17.48 3.32
CA VAL A 160 -7.87 18.01 2.40
C VAL A 160 -6.51 17.63 2.95
N LEU A 161 -5.70 16.95 2.15
CA LEU A 161 -4.34 16.58 2.48
C LEU A 161 -3.37 17.54 1.82
N ARG A 162 -2.37 18.01 2.57
CA ARG A 162 -1.32 18.89 2.11
C ARG A 162 0.00 18.15 2.01
N VAL A 163 0.74 18.37 0.91
CA VAL A 163 2.11 17.91 0.74
C VAL A 163 3.04 18.76 1.61
N GLU A 164 3.69 18.13 2.59
CA GLU A 164 4.60 18.79 3.53
C GLU A 164 6.03 18.86 3.02
N ASN A 165 6.47 17.83 2.33
CA ASN A 165 7.84 17.72 1.85
C ASN A 165 7.91 17.23 0.41
N GLN A 166 8.84 17.81 -0.36
CA GLN A 166 9.22 17.29 -1.66
C GLN A 166 10.02 16.00 -1.49
N ASP A 167 9.57 14.96 -2.16
CA ASP A 167 10.13 13.62 -2.09
C ASP A 167 9.84 12.88 -3.41
N PRO A 168 10.64 11.89 -3.82
CA PRO A 168 10.24 11.02 -4.94
C PRO A 168 8.84 10.42 -4.77
N ILE A 169 8.41 10.14 -3.53
CA ILE A 169 7.07 9.62 -3.21
C ILE A 169 5.97 10.66 -3.50
N THR A 170 6.23 11.94 -3.24
CA THR A 170 5.28 13.04 -3.50
C THR A 170 5.46 13.67 -4.88
N LYS A 171 6.27 13.06 -5.76
CA LYS A 171 6.51 13.57 -7.11
C LYS A 171 5.21 13.61 -7.93
N ASN A 172 4.95 14.76 -8.55
CA ASN A 172 3.75 15.03 -9.36
C ASN A 172 2.43 14.85 -8.58
N ILE A 173 2.45 15.10 -7.27
CA ILE A 173 1.27 15.24 -6.43
C ILE A 173 0.92 16.73 -6.32
N PRO A 174 -0.36 17.13 -6.46
CA PRO A 174 -0.79 18.49 -6.20
C PRO A 174 -0.44 18.93 -4.78
N LYS A 175 -0.20 20.23 -4.57
CA LYS A 175 0.12 20.78 -3.23
C LYS A 175 -0.91 20.38 -2.18
N THR A 176 -2.17 20.34 -2.57
CA THR A 176 -3.29 19.86 -1.75
C THR A 176 -4.24 19.03 -2.61
N PHE A 177 -4.92 18.05 -1.99
CA PHE A 177 -5.98 17.28 -2.62
C PHE A 177 -6.95 16.73 -1.58
N LYS A 178 -8.20 16.52 -1.98
CA LYS A 178 -9.19 15.91 -1.10
C LYS A 178 -9.02 14.39 -1.07
N SER A 179 -8.98 13.82 0.13
CA SER A 179 -8.93 12.36 0.32
C SER A 179 -10.30 11.71 0.13
N GLN A 180 -10.32 10.38 0.00
CA GLN A 180 -11.52 9.61 0.35
C GLN A 180 -11.80 9.76 1.85
N PRO A 181 -13.06 9.56 2.28
CA PRO A 181 -13.37 9.46 3.71
C PRO A 181 -12.50 8.37 4.35
N ASN A 182 -11.96 8.67 5.51
CA ASN A 182 -11.12 7.74 6.26
C ASN A 182 -11.30 7.95 7.77
N GLU A 183 -11.14 6.91 8.55
CA GLU A 183 -10.97 6.99 9.99
C GLU A 183 -9.54 7.45 10.28
N TRP A 184 -9.37 8.72 10.65
CA TRP A 184 -8.05 9.29 10.89
C TRP A 184 -7.55 8.96 12.29
N TYR A 185 -6.34 8.42 12.40
CA TYR A 185 -5.65 8.16 13.66
C TYR A 185 -4.75 9.32 14.07
N ARG A 186 -4.74 9.60 15.36
CA ARG A 186 -3.72 10.43 16.04
C ARG A 186 -2.79 9.54 16.85
N TRP A 187 -1.55 9.97 16.98
CA TRP A 187 -0.48 9.22 17.59
C TRP A 187 0.02 9.90 18.85
N SER A 188 0.60 9.12 19.79
CA SER A 188 1.15 9.64 21.04
C SER A 188 2.44 10.43 20.82
N ASN A 189 3.24 10.05 19.86
CA ASN A 189 4.50 10.71 19.56
C ASN A 189 4.30 11.90 18.61
N ASP A 190 5.02 12.99 18.90
CA ASP A 190 5.13 14.11 17.97
C ASP A 190 6.18 13.78 16.90
N LEU A 191 5.71 13.37 15.74
CA LEU A 191 6.55 12.99 14.60
C LEU A 191 7.45 14.12 14.11
N THR A 192 7.12 15.38 14.39
CA THR A 192 7.94 16.54 13.99
C THR A 192 9.25 16.63 14.78
N LYS A 193 9.28 16.06 15.97
CA LYS A 193 10.45 16.02 16.85
C LYS A 193 11.38 14.86 16.56
N ASN A 194 10.95 13.89 15.75
CA ASN A 194 11.78 12.75 15.38
C ASN A 194 12.65 13.09 14.15
N PRO A 195 13.98 13.25 14.30
CA PRO A 195 14.85 13.64 13.19
C PRO A 195 14.94 12.61 12.07
N ASP A 196 14.59 11.36 12.36
CA ASP A 196 14.60 10.26 11.38
C ASP A 196 13.33 10.22 10.53
N ILE A 197 12.26 10.87 10.98
CA ILE A 197 10.98 10.90 10.24
C ILE A 197 10.96 12.07 9.25
N LYS A 198 10.37 11.81 8.09
CA LYS A 198 10.02 12.81 7.08
C LYS A 198 8.54 12.71 6.78
N ILE A 199 7.79 13.70 7.22
CA ILE A 199 6.34 13.77 6.97
C ILE A 199 6.13 14.12 5.49
N LEU A 200 5.30 13.36 4.81
CA LEU A 200 4.99 13.54 3.39
C LEU A 200 3.66 14.23 3.18
N LEU A 201 2.62 13.79 3.90
CA LEU A 201 1.29 14.38 3.88
C LEU A 201 0.79 14.62 5.30
N ALA A 202 0.11 15.74 5.49
CA ALA A 202 -0.64 16.08 6.70
C ALA A 202 -2.05 16.57 6.33
N ILE A 203 -2.98 16.54 7.29
CA ILE A 203 -4.30 17.16 7.14
C ILE A 203 -4.13 18.68 7.08
N ASP A 204 -4.74 19.30 6.07
CA ASP A 204 -4.76 20.74 5.91
C ASP A 204 -5.72 21.41 6.90
N GLU A 205 -5.34 22.55 7.42
CA GLU A 205 -6.11 23.31 8.43
C GLU A 205 -7.52 23.67 7.96
N SER A 206 -7.74 23.81 6.64
CA SER A 206 -9.05 24.10 6.06
C SER A 206 -10.06 22.99 6.19
N SER A 207 -9.63 21.79 6.61
CA SER A 207 -10.46 20.59 6.61
C SER A 207 -10.26 19.70 7.84
N PHE A 208 -9.89 20.28 8.99
CA PHE A 208 -9.77 19.47 10.20
C PHE A 208 -11.06 18.66 10.43
N PRO A 209 -10.96 17.33 10.46
CA PRO A 209 -12.12 16.50 10.65
C PRO A 209 -12.70 16.70 12.06
N LEU A 210 -14.02 16.76 12.14
CA LEU A 210 -14.73 16.72 13.39
C LEU A 210 -15.08 15.29 13.75
N GLY A 211 -14.97 14.93 15.00
CA GLY A 211 -15.48 13.67 15.52
C GLY A 211 -16.98 13.57 15.30
N THR A 212 -17.44 12.36 15.04
CA THR A 212 -18.86 12.07 14.74
C THR A 212 -19.40 10.92 15.59
N GLY A 213 -20.71 10.77 15.67
CA GLY A 213 -21.34 9.71 16.43
C GLY A 213 -20.87 9.66 17.89
N PRO A 214 -20.45 8.50 18.43
CA PRO A 214 -19.99 8.37 19.81
C PRO A 214 -18.78 9.22 20.17
N LYS A 215 -18.03 9.70 19.16
CA LYS A 215 -16.84 10.52 19.31
C LYS A 215 -17.02 11.97 18.85
N ALA A 216 -18.22 12.51 18.94
CA ALA A 216 -18.52 13.92 18.62
C ALA A 216 -17.68 14.91 19.45
N HIS A 217 -17.12 14.47 20.58
CA HIS A 217 -16.19 15.26 21.40
C HIS A 217 -14.75 15.29 20.84
N GLU A 218 -14.39 14.40 19.92
CA GLU A 218 -13.10 14.38 19.24
C GLU A 218 -13.07 15.47 18.16
N ILE A 219 -12.63 16.65 18.55
CA ILE A 219 -12.61 17.82 17.68
C ILE A 219 -11.16 18.09 17.26
N TRP A 220 -10.88 17.94 15.99
CA TRP A 220 -9.57 18.24 15.39
C TRP A 220 -9.62 19.63 14.74
N HIS A 221 -9.62 20.66 15.53
CA HIS A 221 -9.75 22.05 15.07
C HIS A 221 -8.48 22.87 15.20
N SER A 222 -7.43 22.29 15.77
CA SER A 222 -6.10 22.88 15.85
C SER A 222 -5.07 21.76 16.01
N GLY A 223 -3.85 22.02 15.55
CA GLY A 223 -2.75 21.05 15.67
C GLY A 223 -2.19 20.65 14.32
N TYR A 224 -1.34 19.63 14.36
CA TYR A 224 -0.64 19.11 13.18
C TYR A 224 -0.84 17.60 13.12
N TYR A 225 -1.43 17.12 12.04
CA TYR A 225 -1.86 15.72 11.89
C TYR A 225 -1.21 15.06 10.68
N PRO A 226 0.00 14.48 10.83
CA PRO A 226 0.62 13.68 9.80
C PRO A 226 -0.21 12.44 9.49
N VAL A 227 -0.39 12.15 8.19
CA VAL A 227 -1.15 10.99 7.73
C VAL A 227 -0.36 10.07 6.80
N VAL A 228 0.72 10.58 6.19
CA VAL A 228 1.68 9.77 5.43
C VAL A 228 3.09 10.26 5.76
N TRP A 229 3.98 9.35 6.08
CA TRP A 229 5.37 9.67 6.36
C TRP A 229 6.33 8.52 6.00
N THR A 230 7.62 8.83 5.96
CA THR A 230 8.72 7.92 5.71
C THR A 230 9.79 8.07 6.79
N ASN A 231 10.66 7.06 6.92
CA ASN A 231 11.82 7.09 7.80
C ASN A 231 13.09 7.19 6.95
N LYS A 232 14.00 8.10 7.30
CA LYS A 232 15.23 8.35 6.55
C LYS A 232 16.25 7.20 6.60
N LYS A 233 16.11 6.32 7.61
CA LYS A 233 16.99 5.14 7.81
C LYS A 233 16.51 3.91 7.07
N TYR A 234 15.21 3.85 6.72
CA TYR A 234 14.57 2.69 6.13
C TYR A 234 13.77 3.08 4.87
N LYS A 235 13.68 2.18 3.93
CA LYS A 235 12.77 2.31 2.78
C LYS A 235 11.34 1.96 3.23
N MET A 236 10.72 2.84 3.97
CA MET A 236 9.37 2.60 4.51
C MET A 236 8.45 3.78 4.26
N MET A 237 7.17 3.50 4.16
CA MET A 237 6.09 4.48 4.20
C MET A 237 4.96 3.94 5.08
N TYR A 238 4.43 4.78 5.95
CA TYR A 238 3.15 4.55 6.59
C TYR A 238 2.07 5.40 5.93
N VAL A 239 0.88 4.82 5.79
CA VAL A 239 -0.32 5.44 5.21
C VAL A 239 -1.48 5.29 6.18
N ASN A 240 -2.00 6.39 6.68
CA ASN A 240 -3.12 6.40 7.64
C ASN A 240 -4.46 5.98 7.00
N MET A 241 -4.56 5.94 5.66
CA MET A 241 -5.74 5.51 4.94
C MET A 241 -5.84 3.97 4.93
N GLY A 242 -7.09 3.45 4.92
CA GLY A 242 -7.37 2.00 4.93
C GLY A 242 -8.62 1.61 5.70
N HIS A 243 -9.42 2.57 6.16
CA HIS A 243 -10.67 2.34 6.88
C HIS A 243 -11.72 3.38 6.45
N ASN A 244 -12.58 3.01 5.52
CA ASN A 244 -13.56 3.93 4.92
C ASN A 244 -14.99 3.77 5.45
N ASP A 245 -15.28 2.70 6.16
CA ASP A 245 -16.56 2.29 6.76
C ASP A 245 -17.67 3.36 6.79
N ILE A 246 -18.44 3.44 5.74
CA ILE A 246 -19.59 4.35 5.64
C ILE A 246 -20.93 3.64 5.89
N ASP A 247 -20.93 2.32 6.00
CA ASP A 247 -22.12 1.50 6.11
C ASP A 247 -22.19 0.76 7.45
N TYR A 248 -21.42 1.19 8.44
CA TYR A 248 -21.36 0.58 9.75
C TYR A 248 -22.74 0.54 10.44
N GLU A 249 -23.56 1.57 10.22
CA GLU A 249 -24.93 1.64 10.76
C GLU A 249 -25.93 0.88 9.90
N GLY A 250 -25.74 0.89 8.58
CA GLY A 250 -26.64 0.21 7.65
C GLY A 250 -26.57 -1.31 7.74
N LYS A 251 -25.50 -1.86 8.31
CA LYS A 251 -25.26 -3.30 8.49
C LYS A 251 -25.48 -4.13 7.22
N THR A 252 -25.29 -3.52 6.06
CA THR A 252 -25.56 -4.18 4.78
C THR A 252 -24.45 -5.14 4.39
N ASN A 253 -23.29 -5.10 5.10
CA ASN A 253 -22.08 -5.87 4.79
C ASN A 253 -21.65 -5.78 3.32
N LYS A 254 -21.98 -4.66 2.66
CA LYS A 254 -21.51 -4.37 1.31
C LYS A 254 -20.06 -3.93 1.35
N THR A 255 -19.50 -3.66 0.22
CA THR A 255 -18.15 -3.13 0.11
C THR A 255 -18.03 -1.82 0.89
N LEU A 256 -17.26 -1.85 1.98
CA LEU A 256 -17.06 -0.72 2.89
C LEU A 256 -15.78 0.05 2.57
N SER A 257 -14.94 -0.44 1.67
CA SER A 257 -13.67 0.20 1.32
C SER A 257 -13.66 0.66 -0.12
N TYR A 258 -13.22 1.90 -0.29
CA TYR A 258 -12.96 2.58 -1.55
C TYR A 258 -11.73 3.48 -1.42
N THR A 259 -10.75 3.02 -0.64
CA THR A 259 -9.47 3.71 -0.41
C THR A 259 -8.74 3.97 -1.72
N PHE A 260 -8.81 3.04 -2.68
CA PHE A 260 -8.10 3.13 -3.95
C PHE A 260 -8.92 3.78 -5.08
N GLU A 261 -10.05 4.40 -4.79
CA GLU A 261 -10.81 5.21 -5.77
C GLU A 261 -10.26 6.64 -5.93
N ASN A 262 -9.21 7.02 -5.18
CA ASN A 262 -8.56 8.31 -5.28
C ASN A 262 -7.23 8.21 -6.01
N GLU A 263 -7.18 8.70 -7.26
CA GLU A 263 -6.00 8.61 -8.11
C GLU A 263 -4.76 9.30 -7.50
N THR A 264 -4.94 10.39 -6.75
CA THR A 264 -3.82 11.08 -6.12
C THR A 264 -3.24 10.29 -4.95
N GLN A 265 -4.09 9.67 -4.11
CA GLN A 265 -3.65 8.75 -3.07
C GLN A 265 -2.92 7.54 -3.70
N ASN A 266 -3.51 6.96 -4.74
CA ASN A 266 -2.95 5.84 -5.48
C ASN A 266 -1.56 6.16 -6.03
N LYS A 267 -1.37 7.37 -6.53
CA LYS A 267 -0.08 7.82 -7.07
C LYS A 267 1.00 7.91 -5.99
N VAL A 268 0.66 8.35 -4.78
CA VAL A 268 1.60 8.36 -3.63
C VAL A 268 2.05 6.93 -3.32
N ILE A 269 1.10 5.99 -3.26
CA ILE A 269 1.39 4.58 -2.96
C ILE A 269 2.24 3.96 -4.08
N LEU A 270 1.87 4.19 -5.34
CA LEU A 270 2.62 3.68 -6.49
C LEU A 270 4.04 4.25 -6.56
N ASN A 271 4.22 5.55 -6.32
CA ASN A 271 5.54 6.17 -6.28
C ASN A 271 6.44 5.51 -5.22
N ALA A 272 5.90 5.23 -4.03
CA ALA A 272 6.62 4.53 -2.97
C ALA A 272 6.99 3.10 -3.37
N LEU A 273 6.06 2.33 -3.94
CA LEU A 273 6.32 0.97 -4.43
C LEU A 273 7.45 0.94 -5.46
N LEU A 274 7.39 1.83 -6.46
CA LEU A 274 8.42 1.91 -7.51
C LEU A 274 9.78 2.34 -6.97
N LEU A 275 9.78 3.26 -5.99
CA LEU A 275 11.02 3.71 -5.33
C LEU A 275 11.65 2.60 -4.49
N PHE A 276 10.85 1.88 -3.70
CA PHE A 276 11.34 0.86 -2.77
C PHE A 276 11.69 -0.46 -3.48
N GLY A 277 10.93 -0.82 -4.51
CA GLY A 277 11.14 -2.04 -5.27
C GLY A 277 12.38 -2.02 -6.16
N THR A 278 12.85 -0.84 -6.57
CA THR A 278 14.03 -0.74 -7.40
C THR A 278 15.31 -0.78 -6.55
N LYS A 279 16.27 -1.63 -6.93
CA LYS A 279 17.61 -1.54 -6.36
C LYS A 279 18.17 -0.17 -6.73
N LYS A 280 18.71 0.58 -5.74
CA LYS A 280 19.61 1.70 -6.10
C LYS A 280 20.71 1.11 -6.96
N GLY A 281 20.84 1.59 -8.19
CA GLY A 281 22.03 1.30 -9.00
C GLY A 281 23.26 1.60 -8.14
N LYS A 282 24.19 0.66 -8.13
CA LYS A 282 25.49 0.85 -7.49
C LYS A 282 26.21 1.99 -8.16
#